data_393463de597229bbaeb3b136f54b13fa
#
_entry.id   393463de597229bbaeb3b136f54b13fa
#
_cell.length_a   1.000
_cell.length_b   1.000
_cell.length_c   1.000
_cell.angle_alpha   90.00
_cell.angle_beta   90.00
_cell.angle_gamma   90.00
#
_symmetry.space_group_name_H-M   'P 1'
#
loop_
_entity.id
_entity.type
_entity.pdbx_description
1 polymer ?
#
loop_
_entity_poly.entity_id
_entity_poly.type
_entity_poly.pdbx_seq_one_letter_code
_entity_poly.pdbx_strand_id
1 'polypeptide(L)'
;LRQDPALDGAQQERVADWLRAAAHQLISYEKPGALGNNHHYWRALAATSIGVLSNDNELFRFGVNTFKQAVGQEDSNGAFPLEMARHENAIHYQSFALQPLIMIAEFAERQNVDLYAYTDHGRTIRNAVTFLGHAIADPGIVKQYTSDEQKTNFSAGDVAELEFYFARFGAESAPNSLRNLLHNPATATRVGGNTTVLAGK
;
A
#
# COMPACT_ATOMS: atom_id res chain seq x y z
N LEU A 1 10.53 17.97 2.66
CA LEU A 1 11.66 18.17 3.56
C LEU A 1 12.84 18.82 2.82
N ARG A 2 13.34 18.25 1.73
CA ARG A 2 14.49 18.79 0.94
C ARG A 2 14.21 20.13 0.23
N GLN A 3 12.98 20.59 0.22
CA GLN A 3 12.55 21.85 -0.41
C GLN A 3 11.80 22.76 0.56
N ASP A 4 11.86 22.46 1.86
CA ASP A 4 11.22 23.30 2.87
C ASP A 4 12.06 24.56 3.10
N PRO A 5 11.57 25.75 2.71
CA PRO A 5 12.32 26.99 2.84
C PRO A 5 12.53 27.42 4.30
N ALA A 6 11.82 26.81 5.26
CA ALA A 6 11.98 27.07 6.68
C ALA A 6 13.21 26.37 7.28
N LEU A 7 13.82 25.41 6.55
CA LEU A 7 14.96 24.64 7.02
C LEU A 7 16.21 24.97 6.17
N ASP A 8 17.30 25.29 6.84
CA ASP A 8 18.61 25.36 6.17
C ASP A 8 19.12 23.94 5.82
N GLY A 9 20.17 23.88 4.96
CA GLY A 9 20.71 22.60 4.49
C GLY A 9 21.18 21.69 5.62
N ALA A 10 21.81 22.25 6.66
CA ALA A 10 22.28 21.47 7.79
C ALA A 10 21.13 20.93 8.67
N GLN A 11 20.04 21.67 8.76
CA GLN A 11 18.82 21.22 9.43
C GLN A 11 18.13 20.10 8.65
N GLN A 12 18.04 20.25 7.31
CA GLN A 12 17.46 19.21 6.45
C GLN A 12 18.26 17.91 6.54
N GLU A 13 19.58 17.98 6.57
CA GLU A 13 20.45 16.81 6.69
C GLU A 13 20.31 16.12 8.05
N ARG A 14 20.30 16.88 9.14
CA ARG A 14 20.04 16.31 10.48
C ARG A 14 18.71 15.58 10.59
N VAL A 15 17.65 16.14 10.01
CA VAL A 15 16.34 15.49 9.98
C VAL A 15 16.37 14.22 9.14
N ALA A 16 17.03 14.25 7.97
CA ALA A 16 17.18 13.07 7.13
C ALA A 16 17.98 11.96 7.82
N ASP A 17 19.05 12.29 8.52
CA ASP A 17 19.85 11.34 9.28
C ASP A 17 19.06 10.71 10.44
N TRP A 18 18.29 11.52 11.16
CA TRP A 18 17.41 11.02 12.21
C TRP A 18 16.35 10.07 11.66
N LEU A 19 15.68 10.43 10.56
CA LEU A 19 14.71 9.58 9.91
C LEU A 19 15.32 8.26 9.43
N ARG A 20 16.52 8.32 8.83
CA ARG A 20 17.27 7.15 8.37
C ARG A 20 17.59 6.20 9.53
N ALA A 21 18.12 6.72 10.64
CA ALA A 21 18.41 5.93 11.83
C ALA A 21 17.14 5.28 12.42
N ALA A 22 16.03 6.03 12.49
CA ALA A 22 14.75 5.52 12.95
C ALA A 22 14.21 4.41 12.02
N ALA A 23 14.38 4.56 10.68
CA ALA A 23 13.94 3.57 9.72
C ALA A 23 14.75 2.27 9.79
N HIS A 24 16.08 2.35 10.00
CA HIS A 24 16.91 1.16 10.23
C HIS A 24 16.50 0.43 11.50
N GLN A 25 16.19 1.16 12.58
CA GLN A 25 15.65 0.55 13.80
C GLN A 25 14.28 -0.09 13.54
N LEU A 26 13.44 0.55 12.71
CA LEU A 26 12.13 0.03 12.36
C LEU A 26 12.21 -1.28 11.55
N ILE A 27 13.11 -1.40 10.57
CA ILE A 27 13.27 -2.63 9.79
C ILE A 27 13.95 -3.75 10.58
N SER A 28 14.78 -3.43 11.56
CA SER A 28 15.40 -4.43 12.45
C SER A 28 14.42 -5.02 13.48
N TYR A 29 13.26 -4.36 13.68
CA TYR A 29 12.25 -4.84 14.62
C TYR A 29 11.41 -5.95 13.99
N GLU A 30 11.73 -7.19 14.34
CA GLU A 30 10.94 -8.36 13.96
C GLU A 30 10.00 -8.76 15.08
N LYS A 31 8.71 -8.54 14.89
CA LYS A 31 7.69 -9.11 15.77
C LYS A 31 7.33 -10.50 15.24
N PRO A 32 7.43 -11.58 16.05
CA PRO A 32 6.98 -12.90 15.64
C PRO A 32 5.53 -12.86 15.14
N GLY A 33 5.28 -13.45 13.97
CA GLY A 33 3.94 -13.51 13.34
C GLY A 33 3.48 -12.22 12.65
N ALA A 34 4.31 -11.16 12.60
CA ALA A 34 3.99 -9.93 11.87
C ALA A 34 4.48 -9.92 10.42
N LEU A 35 5.28 -10.93 10.03
CA LEU A 35 5.75 -11.05 8.65
C LEU A 35 4.58 -11.42 7.74
N GLY A 36 4.38 -10.62 6.68
CA GLY A 36 3.41 -10.92 5.63
C GLY A 36 1.99 -10.40 5.87
N ASN A 37 1.76 -9.51 6.84
CA ASN A 37 0.50 -8.81 7.02
C ASN A 37 0.64 -7.28 6.86
N ASN A 38 -0.46 -6.54 6.97
CA ASN A 38 -0.49 -5.09 6.82
C ASN A 38 0.52 -4.34 7.72
N HIS A 39 0.78 -4.80 8.94
CA HIS A 39 1.79 -4.17 9.81
C HIS A 39 3.19 -4.20 9.19
N HIS A 40 3.54 -5.31 8.53
CA HIS A 40 4.79 -5.42 7.78
C HIS A 40 4.81 -4.47 6.60
N TYR A 41 3.70 -4.38 5.86
CA TYR A 41 3.60 -3.53 4.67
C TYR A 41 3.68 -2.03 5.01
N TRP A 42 3.02 -1.59 6.08
CA TRP A 42 3.12 -0.21 6.57
C TRP A 42 4.54 0.15 7.02
N ARG A 43 5.21 -0.77 7.67
CA ARG A 43 6.62 -0.64 8.04
C ARG A 43 7.52 -0.51 6.82
N ALA A 44 7.25 -1.32 5.81
CA ALA A 44 7.97 -1.29 4.55
C ALA A 44 7.74 0.02 3.78
N LEU A 45 6.53 0.56 3.78
CA LEU A 45 6.27 1.87 3.19
C LEU A 45 7.08 2.97 3.89
N ALA A 46 7.12 2.99 5.22
CA ALA A 46 7.92 3.96 5.96
C ALA A 46 9.42 3.84 5.61
N ALA A 47 9.95 2.62 5.58
CA ALA A 47 11.34 2.38 5.18
C ALA A 47 11.61 2.81 3.73
N THR A 48 10.72 2.47 2.79
CA THR A 48 10.86 2.83 1.37
C THR A 48 10.90 4.34 1.18
N SER A 49 9.97 5.07 1.79
CA SER A 49 9.88 6.52 1.66
C SER A 49 11.13 7.22 2.19
N ILE A 50 11.65 6.75 3.32
CA ILE A 50 12.89 7.28 3.91
C ILE A 50 14.11 6.86 3.07
N GLY A 51 14.14 5.63 2.56
CA GLY A 51 15.18 5.14 1.67
C GLY A 51 15.33 6.00 0.41
N VAL A 52 14.21 6.33 -0.23
CA VAL A 52 14.19 7.25 -1.38
C VAL A 52 14.64 8.65 -0.97
N LEU A 53 14.15 9.17 0.17
CA LEU A 53 14.51 10.49 0.66
C LEU A 53 16.02 10.64 0.96
N SER A 54 16.62 9.61 1.57
CA SER A 54 18.00 9.62 2.06
C SER A 54 19.00 8.91 1.15
N ASN A 55 18.59 8.42 -0.02
CA ASN A 55 19.36 7.57 -0.92
C ASN A 55 19.91 6.30 -0.22
N ASP A 56 19.12 5.72 0.67
CA ASP A 56 19.48 4.50 1.39
C ASP A 56 18.93 3.27 0.67
N ASN A 57 19.80 2.53 0.01
CA ASN A 57 19.44 1.36 -0.78
C ASN A 57 18.94 0.18 0.06
N GLU A 58 19.36 0.05 1.31
CA GLU A 58 18.91 -1.04 2.18
C GLU A 58 17.43 -0.84 2.53
N LEU A 59 17.08 0.36 2.97
CA LEU A 59 15.70 0.73 3.29
C LEU A 59 14.78 0.62 2.05
N PHE A 60 15.26 1.08 0.88
CA PHE A 60 14.51 0.95 -0.36
C PHE A 60 14.27 -0.51 -0.76
N ARG A 61 15.32 -1.35 -0.71
CA ARG A 61 15.21 -2.79 -1.02
C ARG A 61 14.30 -3.52 -0.06
N PHE A 62 14.25 -3.12 1.21
CA PHE A 62 13.31 -3.70 2.17
C PHE A 62 11.86 -3.56 1.68
N GLY A 63 11.48 -2.38 1.19
CA GLY A 63 10.16 -2.16 0.62
C GLY A 63 9.91 -2.98 -0.65
N VAL A 64 10.84 -2.97 -1.59
CA VAL A 64 10.75 -3.75 -2.83
C VAL A 64 10.56 -5.25 -2.54
N ASN A 65 11.33 -5.80 -1.60
CA ASN A 65 11.24 -7.20 -1.22
C ASN A 65 9.92 -7.51 -0.50
N THR A 66 9.45 -6.61 0.36
CA THR A 66 8.16 -6.75 1.04
C THR A 66 7.00 -6.75 0.03
N PHE A 67 7.02 -5.86 -0.96
CA PHE A 67 6.02 -5.87 -2.03
C PHE A 67 6.00 -7.21 -2.77
N LYS A 68 7.16 -7.71 -3.18
CA LYS A 68 7.27 -9.00 -3.87
C LYS A 68 6.79 -10.16 -3.01
N GLN A 69 7.12 -10.13 -1.72
CA GLN A 69 6.63 -11.12 -0.76
C GLN A 69 5.10 -11.06 -0.61
N ALA A 70 4.52 -9.86 -0.54
CA ALA A 70 3.07 -9.69 -0.46
C ALA A 70 2.35 -10.28 -1.68
N VAL A 71 2.84 -10.00 -2.90
CA VAL A 71 2.29 -10.57 -4.12
C VAL A 71 2.42 -12.11 -4.10
N GLY A 72 3.55 -12.65 -3.64
CA GLY A 72 3.74 -14.09 -3.51
C GLY A 72 2.83 -14.77 -2.48
N GLN A 73 2.29 -14.01 -1.53
CA GLN A 73 1.39 -14.50 -0.49
C GLN A 73 -0.10 -14.44 -0.88
N GLU A 74 -0.46 -13.78 -1.98
CA GLU A 74 -1.82 -13.79 -2.48
C GLU A 74 -2.29 -15.24 -2.71
N ASP A 75 -3.55 -15.51 -2.46
CA ASP A 75 -4.17 -16.74 -2.93
C ASP A 75 -4.52 -16.65 -4.44
N SER A 76 -5.14 -17.70 -4.97
CA SER A 76 -5.54 -17.74 -6.39
C SER A 76 -6.58 -16.69 -6.78
N ASN A 77 -7.27 -16.07 -5.81
CA ASN A 77 -8.30 -15.07 -6.03
C ASN A 77 -7.75 -13.63 -5.89
N GLY A 78 -6.51 -13.45 -5.42
CA GLY A 78 -5.91 -12.15 -5.10
C GLY A 78 -6.17 -11.71 -3.66
N ALA A 79 -6.67 -12.57 -2.79
CA ALA A 79 -6.85 -12.27 -1.38
C ALA A 79 -5.53 -12.41 -0.62
N PHE A 80 -5.30 -11.55 0.38
CA PHE A 80 -4.22 -11.71 1.36
C PHE A 80 -4.72 -12.58 2.52
N PRO A 81 -4.24 -13.83 2.67
CA PRO A 81 -4.84 -14.78 3.64
C PRO A 81 -4.83 -14.27 5.09
N LEU A 82 -3.76 -13.56 5.51
CA LEU A 82 -3.65 -13.01 6.86
C LEU A 82 -4.61 -11.85 7.12
N GLU A 83 -5.05 -11.16 6.07
CA GLU A 83 -6.07 -10.12 6.18
C GLU A 83 -7.48 -10.72 6.10
N MET A 84 -7.67 -11.81 5.37
CA MET A 84 -8.92 -12.55 5.37
C MET A 84 -9.23 -13.17 6.73
N ALA A 85 -8.23 -13.45 7.55
CA ALA A 85 -8.39 -13.94 8.93
C ALA A 85 -8.82 -12.84 9.94
N ARG A 86 -9.24 -11.66 9.46
CA ARG A 86 -9.67 -10.52 10.30
C ARG A 86 -11.17 -10.47 10.55
N HIS A 87 -11.84 -11.63 10.47
CA HIS A 87 -13.25 -11.79 10.80
C HIS A 87 -14.14 -10.79 10.03
N GLU A 88 -15.02 -10.07 10.69
CA GLU A 88 -15.92 -9.07 10.08
C GLU A 88 -15.21 -7.89 9.41
N ASN A 89 -13.92 -7.74 9.61
CA ASN A 89 -13.11 -6.65 9.01
C ASN A 89 -12.24 -7.14 7.84
N ALA A 90 -12.37 -8.36 7.34
CA ALA A 90 -11.47 -8.93 6.34
C ALA A 90 -11.34 -8.06 5.09
N ILE A 91 -12.46 -7.55 4.54
CA ILE A 91 -12.43 -6.67 3.35
C ILE A 91 -11.71 -5.34 3.65
N HIS A 92 -11.95 -4.74 4.82
CA HIS A 92 -11.25 -3.53 5.24
C HIS A 92 -9.74 -3.74 5.39
N TYR A 93 -9.33 -4.90 5.90
CA TYR A 93 -7.92 -5.21 6.03
C TYR A 93 -7.25 -5.54 4.70
N GLN A 94 -7.97 -6.10 3.73
CA GLN A 94 -7.50 -6.22 2.34
C GLN A 94 -7.17 -4.83 1.77
N SER A 95 -8.10 -3.87 1.89
CA SER A 95 -7.88 -2.49 1.49
C SER A 95 -6.71 -1.87 2.24
N PHE A 96 -6.68 -2.03 3.55
CA PHE A 96 -5.64 -1.47 4.41
C PHE A 96 -4.23 -2.03 4.13
N ALA A 97 -4.13 -3.26 3.59
CA ALA A 97 -2.90 -3.84 3.11
C ALA A 97 -2.48 -3.29 1.74
N LEU A 98 -3.44 -3.02 0.85
CA LEU A 98 -3.17 -2.46 -0.47
C LEU A 98 -2.60 -1.05 -0.40
N GLN A 99 -3.03 -0.22 0.55
CA GLN A 99 -2.56 1.17 0.69
C GLN A 99 -1.02 1.27 0.68
N PRO A 100 -0.29 0.64 1.61
CA PRO A 100 1.16 0.73 1.62
C PRO A 100 1.81 0.06 0.41
N LEU A 101 1.23 -1.02 -0.14
CA LEU A 101 1.79 -1.71 -1.29
C LEU A 101 1.72 -0.86 -2.57
N ILE A 102 0.61 -0.21 -2.85
CA ILE A 102 0.49 0.72 -3.97
C ILE A 102 1.48 1.89 -3.82
N MET A 103 1.60 2.46 -2.63
CA MET A 103 2.56 3.54 -2.39
C MET A 103 4.02 3.09 -2.54
N ILE A 104 4.37 1.86 -2.13
CA ILE A 104 5.70 1.29 -2.38
C ILE A 104 5.94 1.17 -3.89
N ALA A 105 4.94 0.72 -4.66
CA ALA A 105 5.07 0.62 -6.11
C ALA A 105 5.27 2.00 -6.76
N GLU A 106 4.58 3.04 -6.30
CA GLU A 106 4.78 4.42 -6.76
C GLU A 106 6.18 4.96 -6.45
N PHE A 107 6.70 4.71 -5.25
CA PHE A 107 8.07 5.10 -4.92
C PHE A 107 9.10 4.32 -5.75
N ALA A 108 8.86 3.03 -5.98
CA ALA A 108 9.73 2.18 -6.79
C ALA A 108 9.78 2.64 -8.25
N GLU A 109 8.64 2.98 -8.84
CA GLU A 109 8.54 3.49 -10.21
C GLU A 109 9.39 4.76 -10.39
N ARG A 110 9.34 5.68 -9.43
CA ARG A 110 10.18 6.91 -9.44
C ARG A 110 11.67 6.62 -9.30
N GLN A 111 12.04 5.40 -8.92
CA GLN A 111 13.42 4.90 -8.88
C GLN A 111 13.71 3.94 -10.05
N ASN A 112 12.88 3.91 -11.10
CA ASN A 112 12.98 3.05 -12.28
C ASN A 112 12.88 1.56 -11.95
N VAL A 113 12.12 1.19 -10.92
CA VAL A 113 11.79 -0.19 -10.57
C VAL A 113 10.28 -0.40 -10.74
N ASP A 114 9.89 -1.09 -11.81
CA ASP A 114 8.48 -1.36 -12.10
C ASP A 114 7.95 -2.55 -11.28
N LEU A 115 7.38 -2.26 -10.12
CA LEU A 115 6.72 -3.27 -9.29
C LEU A 115 5.31 -3.62 -9.78
N TYR A 116 4.68 -2.77 -10.55
CA TYR A 116 3.36 -3.07 -11.12
C TYR A 116 3.40 -4.17 -12.18
N ALA A 117 4.55 -4.33 -12.85
CA ALA A 117 4.79 -5.43 -13.78
C ALA A 117 5.25 -6.72 -13.07
N TYR A 118 5.53 -6.67 -11.77
CA TYR A 118 5.98 -7.85 -11.05
C TYR A 118 4.89 -8.92 -10.97
N THR A 119 5.28 -10.17 -11.24
CA THR A 119 4.42 -11.34 -11.13
C THR A 119 5.13 -12.47 -10.39
N ASP A 120 4.38 -13.21 -9.58
CA ASP A 120 4.82 -14.43 -8.92
C ASP A 120 3.78 -15.54 -9.13
N HIS A 121 4.11 -16.53 -9.95
CA HIS A 121 3.21 -17.63 -10.32
C HIS A 121 1.81 -17.16 -10.78
N GLY A 122 1.78 -16.09 -11.57
CA GLY A 122 0.55 -15.48 -12.08
C GLY A 122 -0.17 -14.53 -11.11
N ARG A 123 0.36 -14.35 -9.89
CA ARG A 123 -0.14 -13.37 -8.91
C ARG A 123 0.45 -12.00 -9.21
N THR A 124 -0.35 -10.98 -9.04
CA THR A 124 0.02 -9.57 -9.28
C THR A 124 -0.76 -8.66 -8.35
N ILE A 125 -0.23 -7.50 -8.04
CA ILE A 125 -0.98 -6.50 -7.24
C ILE A 125 -2.36 -6.16 -7.88
N ARG A 126 -2.50 -6.33 -9.19
CA ARG A 126 -3.78 -6.13 -9.90
C ARG A 126 -4.82 -7.16 -9.50
N ASN A 127 -4.42 -8.40 -9.20
CA ASN A 127 -5.33 -9.43 -8.70
C ASN A 127 -5.89 -9.01 -7.33
N ALA A 128 -5.02 -8.50 -6.44
CA ALA A 128 -5.44 -8.05 -5.12
C ALA A 128 -6.38 -6.83 -5.17
N VAL A 129 -6.16 -5.88 -6.09
CA VAL A 129 -7.07 -4.76 -6.35
C VAL A 129 -8.41 -5.25 -6.91
N THR A 130 -8.38 -6.19 -7.85
CA THR A 130 -9.59 -6.76 -8.44
C THR A 130 -10.41 -7.53 -7.39
N PHE A 131 -9.74 -8.34 -6.57
CA PHE A 131 -10.39 -9.04 -5.46
C PHE A 131 -11.09 -8.07 -4.50
N LEU A 132 -10.40 -6.99 -4.08
CA LEU A 132 -11.00 -5.96 -3.22
C LEU A 132 -12.27 -5.39 -3.84
N GLY A 133 -12.23 -5.04 -5.13
CA GLY A 133 -13.39 -4.49 -5.81
C GLY A 133 -14.57 -5.46 -5.86
N HIS A 134 -14.32 -6.73 -6.12
CA HIS A 134 -15.36 -7.77 -6.10
C HIS A 134 -15.91 -7.99 -4.68
N ALA A 135 -15.05 -8.01 -3.65
CA ALA A 135 -15.46 -8.21 -2.26
C ALA A 135 -16.30 -7.04 -1.72
N ILE A 136 -16.03 -5.80 -2.17
CA ILE A 136 -16.88 -4.64 -1.83
C ILE A 136 -18.24 -4.74 -2.53
N ALA A 137 -18.27 -5.21 -3.79
CA ALA A 137 -19.53 -5.36 -4.55
C ALA A 137 -20.37 -6.52 -4.03
N ASP A 138 -19.72 -7.62 -3.68
CA ASP A 138 -20.37 -8.82 -3.13
C ASP A 138 -19.54 -9.38 -1.96
N PRO A 139 -19.86 -8.99 -0.71
CA PRO A 139 -19.19 -9.52 0.47
C PRO A 139 -19.34 -11.02 0.66
N GLY A 140 -20.27 -11.64 -0.05
CA GLY A 140 -20.50 -13.08 -0.03
C GLY A 140 -19.28 -13.89 -0.48
N ILE A 141 -18.41 -13.34 -1.33
CA ILE A 141 -17.20 -14.03 -1.79
C ILE A 141 -16.18 -14.25 -0.66
N VAL A 142 -16.26 -13.48 0.43
CA VAL A 142 -15.36 -13.61 1.59
C VAL A 142 -15.78 -14.77 2.51
N LYS A 143 -16.99 -15.33 2.35
CA LYS A 143 -17.48 -16.45 3.17
C LYS A 143 -16.60 -17.71 3.10
N GLN A 144 -15.79 -17.85 2.04
CA GLN A 144 -14.82 -18.95 1.95
C GLN A 144 -13.65 -18.81 2.95
N TYR A 145 -13.43 -17.62 3.51
CA TYR A 145 -12.34 -17.31 4.45
C TYR A 145 -12.83 -17.15 5.88
N THR A 146 -14.01 -16.58 6.06
CA THR A 146 -14.64 -16.35 7.37
C THR A 146 -16.17 -16.42 7.25
N SER A 147 -16.81 -16.97 8.29
CA SER A 147 -18.28 -17.01 8.38
C SER A 147 -18.89 -15.68 8.85
N ASP A 148 -18.05 -14.74 9.31
CA ASP A 148 -18.51 -13.49 9.89
C ASP A 148 -19.09 -12.56 8.81
N GLU A 149 -20.17 -11.86 9.15
CA GLU A 149 -20.75 -10.84 8.30
C GLU A 149 -19.77 -9.67 8.16
N GLN A 150 -19.52 -9.26 6.92
CA GLN A 150 -18.50 -8.25 6.64
C GLN A 150 -19.01 -6.82 6.85
N LYS A 151 -18.20 -6.00 7.46
CA LYS A 151 -18.39 -4.54 7.46
C LYS A 151 -18.13 -4.00 6.06
N THR A 152 -19.08 -3.23 5.53
CA THR A 152 -19.05 -2.72 4.14
C THR A 152 -19.09 -1.20 4.06
N ASN A 153 -18.92 -0.51 5.18
CA ASN A 153 -18.94 0.95 5.26
C ASN A 153 -17.61 1.58 4.82
N PHE A 154 -17.31 1.48 3.53
CA PHE A 154 -16.13 2.08 2.93
C PHE A 154 -16.31 3.57 2.65
N SER A 155 -15.24 4.33 2.86
CA SER A 155 -15.10 5.73 2.46
C SER A 155 -14.05 5.87 1.34
N ALA A 156 -14.00 7.04 0.70
CA ALA A 156 -12.96 7.36 -0.26
C ALA A 156 -11.54 7.29 0.37
N GLY A 157 -11.40 7.58 1.65
CA GLY A 157 -10.13 7.49 2.38
C GLY A 157 -9.60 6.07 2.54
N ASP A 158 -10.50 5.07 2.53
CA ASP A 158 -10.11 3.66 2.66
C ASP A 158 -9.49 3.09 1.37
N VAL A 159 -9.67 3.77 0.23
CA VAL A 159 -9.19 3.36 -1.10
C VAL A 159 -8.47 4.51 -1.82
N ALA A 160 -8.01 5.52 -1.10
CA ALA A 160 -7.45 6.75 -1.68
C ALA A 160 -6.15 6.52 -2.47
N GLU A 161 -5.37 5.50 -2.13
CA GLU A 161 -4.17 5.08 -2.87
C GLU A 161 -4.48 4.63 -4.30
N LEU A 162 -5.71 4.17 -4.54
CA LEU A 162 -6.14 3.75 -5.88
C LEU A 162 -6.23 4.91 -6.88
N GLU A 163 -6.17 6.17 -6.43
CA GLU A 163 -6.00 7.31 -7.33
C GLU A 163 -4.70 7.18 -8.17
N PHE A 164 -3.60 6.72 -7.57
CA PHE A 164 -2.35 6.43 -8.27
C PHE A 164 -2.50 5.25 -9.23
N TYR A 165 -3.14 4.18 -8.75
CA TYR A 165 -3.39 3.00 -9.58
C TYR A 165 -4.22 3.34 -10.82
N PHE A 166 -5.30 4.11 -10.67
CA PHE A 166 -6.14 4.53 -11.80
C PHE A 166 -5.48 5.58 -12.70
N ALA A 167 -4.60 6.44 -12.16
CA ALA A 167 -3.81 7.35 -12.97
C ALA A 167 -2.87 6.58 -13.93
N ARG A 168 -2.36 5.43 -13.47
CA ARG A 168 -1.47 4.59 -14.27
C ARG A 168 -2.20 3.69 -15.26
N PHE A 169 -3.25 3.02 -14.84
CA PHE A 169 -3.88 1.94 -15.62
C PHE A 169 -5.23 2.32 -16.24
N GLY A 170 -5.73 3.50 -15.93
CA GLY A 170 -7.06 3.94 -16.35
C GLY A 170 -8.18 3.40 -15.44
N ALA A 171 -9.32 4.08 -15.51
CA ALA A 171 -10.45 3.78 -14.64
C ALA A 171 -11.06 2.38 -14.87
N GLU A 172 -10.91 1.81 -16.06
CA GLU A 172 -11.45 0.50 -16.41
C GLU A 172 -10.58 -0.68 -15.95
N SER A 173 -9.45 -0.39 -15.27
CA SER A 173 -8.50 -1.42 -14.83
C SER A 173 -8.92 -2.17 -13.57
N ALA A 174 -10.01 -1.76 -12.91
CA ALA A 174 -10.56 -2.40 -11.72
C ALA A 174 -12.10 -2.31 -11.68
N PRO A 175 -12.76 -3.12 -10.82
CA PRO A 175 -14.22 -3.12 -10.69
C PRO A 175 -14.81 -1.75 -10.35
N ASN A 176 -16.01 -1.48 -10.87
CA ASN A 176 -16.73 -0.21 -10.67
C ASN A 176 -16.97 0.14 -9.21
N SER A 177 -17.10 -0.86 -8.34
CA SER A 177 -17.25 -0.66 -6.91
C SER A 177 -16.16 0.21 -6.29
N LEU A 178 -14.91 0.04 -6.73
CA LEU A 178 -13.78 0.88 -6.28
C LEU A 178 -13.85 2.30 -6.83
N ARG A 179 -14.18 2.44 -8.12
CA ARG A 179 -14.32 3.77 -8.74
C ARG A 179 -15.43 4.60 -8.07
N ASN A 180 -16.53 3.94 -7.72
CA ASN A 180 -17.67 4.60 -7.09
C ASN A 180 -17.36 5.12 -5.67
N LEU A 181 -16.33 4.59 -5.01
CA LEU A 181 -15.88 5.08 -3.71
C LEU A 181 -14.98 6.31 -3.80
N LEU A 182 -14.29 6.50 -4.93
CA LEU A 182 -13.36 7.61 -5.08
C LEU A 182 -14.11 8.89 -5.42
N HIS A 183 -14.12 9.80 -4.46
CA HIS A 183 -14.66 11.14 -4.60
C HIS A 183 -13.53 12.16 -4.64
N ASN A 184 -13.70 13.22 -5.38
CA ASN A 184 -12.76 14.32 -5.45
C ASN A 184 -13.08 15.38 -4.37
N PRO A 185 -12.08 15.73 -3.51
CA PRO A 185 -10.74 15.12 -3.41
C PRO A 185 -10.75 13.86 -2.52
N ALA A 186 -10.07 12.80 -2.96
CA ALA A 186 -9.78 11.67 -2.09
C ALA A 186 -8.61 12.00 -1.16
N THR A 187 -8.77 11.71 0.12
CA THR A 187 -7.78 12.09 1.14
C THR A 187 -7.56 10.96 2.14
N ALA A 188 -6.30 10.58 2.31
CA ALA A 188 -5.88 9.68 3.37
C ALA A 188 -4.51 10.13 3.91
N THR A 189 -4.47 10.56 5.16
CA THR A 189 -3.25 11.13 5.78
C THR A 189 -2.08 10.16 5.81
N ARG A 190 -2.34 8.84 5.93
CA ARG A 190 -1.31 7.80 5.96
C ARG A 190 -0.58 7.61 4.63
N VAL A 191 -1.19 8.00 3.52
CA VAL A 191 -0.59 7.87 2.17
C VAL A 191 -0.29 9.23 1.53
N GLY A 192 -0.13 10.27 2.35
CA GLY A 192 0.37 11.57 1.90
C GLY A 192 -0.66 12.70 1.87
N GLY A 193 -1.92 12.44 2.23
CA GLY A 193 -2.96 13.46 2.29
C GLY A 193 -3.91 13.43 1.09
N ASN A 194 -3.99 14.51 0.31
CA ASN A 194 -4.85 14.58 -0.87
C ASN A 194 -4.26 13.78 -2.03
N THR A 195 -4.68 12.53 -2.17
CA THR A 195 -4.16 11.61 -3.18
C THR A 195 -4.61 11.98 -4.60
N THR A 196 -5.75 12.62 -4.78
CA THR A 196 -6.20 13.13 -6.08
C THR A 196 -5.19 14.13 -6.65
N VAL A 197 -4.77 15.11 -5.85
CA VAL A 197 -3.74 16.09 -6.26
C VAL A 197 -2.38 15.43 -6.46
N LEU A 198 -1.99 14.50 -5.56
CA LEU A 198 -0.70 13.81 -5.65
C LEU A 198 -0.60 12.89 -6.86
N ALA A 199 -1.72 12.32 -7.31
CA ALA A 199 -1.81 11.50 -8.53
C ALA A 199 -1.87 12.33 -9.83
N GLY A 200 -1.86 13.67 -9.74
CA GLY A 200 -1.82 14.56 -10.91
C GLY A 200 -3.19 14.81 -11.55
N LYS A 201 -4.26 14.71 -10.77
CA LYS A 201 -5.65 14.99 -11.22
C LYS A 201 -6.13 16.36 -10.76
#